data_05ffe7b16cdf213595c995881855fe8b
#
_entry.id   05ffe7b16cdf213595c995881855fe8b
#
_cell.length_a   1.000
_cell.length_b   1.000
_cell.length_c   1.000
_cell.angle_alpha   90.00
_cell.angle_beta   90.00
_cell.angle_gamma   90.00
#
_symmetry.space_group_name_H-M   'P 1'
#
loop_
_entity.id
_entity.type
_entity.pdbx_description
1 polymer ?
#
loop_
_entity_poly.entity_id
_entity_poly.type
_entity_poly.pdbx_seq_one_letter_code
_entity_poly.pdbx_strand_id
1 'polypeptide(L)'
;WEYGIKAGFSIGGTSPLPLPKEIRKIDSYAPGIAISIEGNATKWFDPKWGMTVGVRLENKNMTTEATVKNYGMKIINTNGGELQGLWTGGVKTKVKNSYLTIPVVANYKISKRWKLSAGPYISYLIERGFSGHVYDGHLRTPDQTGSRVVFSGESIATYDFSENLRKFQWGLQLGGEWRAFKHLNVYADLTWGMNDIFKKDFDTISFAMYPIYLNIGFGYAF
;
A
#
# COMPACT_ATOMS: atom_id res chain seq x y z
N TRP A 1 8.28 25.21 -19.43
CA TRP A 1 8.17 24.46 -18.20
C TRP A 1 7.03 25.02 -17.34
N GLU A 2 6.29 24.15 -16.72
CA GLU A 2 5.23 24.48 -15.76
C GLU A 2 5.60 23.77 -14.45
N TYR A 3 5.67 24.50 -13.35
CA TYR A 3 5.97 23.96 -12.03
C TYR A 3 4.72 23.92 -11.20
N GLY A 4 4.61 22.92 -10.33
CA GLY A 4 3.45 22.78 -9.48
C GLY A 4 3.77 22.07 -8.17
N ILE A 5 2.86 22.24 -7.23
CA ILE A 5 2.82 21.48 -5.99
C ILE A 5 1.45 20.82 -5.88
N LYS A 6 1.41 19.63 -5.29
CA LYS A 6 0.19 18.90 -4.97
C LYS A 6 0.18 18.53 -3.49
N ALA A 7 -0.97 18.57 -2.88
CA ALA A 7 -1.19 18.05 -1.53
C ALA A 7 -2.52 17.30 -1.49
N GLY A 8 -2.53 16.14 -0.85
CA GLY A 8 -3.72 15.30 -0.82
C GLY A 8 -3.66 14.17 0.19
N PHE A 9 -4.64 13.29 0.08
CA PHE A 9 -4.81 12.11 0.90
C PHE A 9 -4.79 10.86 0.04
N SER A 10 -4.14 9.81 0.55
CA SER A 10 -4.13 8.49 -0.08
C SER A 10 -5.13 7.56 0.60
N ILE A 11 -5.97 6.91 -0.19
CA ILE A 11 -6.92 5.89 0.24
C ILE A 11 -6.63 4.63 -0.56
N GLY A 12 -6.50 3.51 0.12
CA GLY A 12 -6.22 2.26 -0.55
C GLY A 12 -5.64 1.23 0.40
N GLY A 13 -4.97 0.25 -0.15
CA GLY A 13 -4.43 -0.83 0.66
C GLY A 13 -3.33 -1.60 -0.05
N THR A 14 -2.70 -2.42 0.73
CA THR A 14 -1.76 -3.43 0.26
C THR A 14 -2.49 -4.77 0.29
N SER A 15 -2.70 -5.35 -0.87
CA SER A 15 -3.54 -6.54 -1.03
C SER A 15 -2.84 -7.59 -1.87
N PRO A 16 -3.05 -8.89 -1.57
CA PRO A 16 -2.70 -9.95 -2.49
C PRO A 16 -3.64 -9.92 -3.71
N LEU A 17 -3.08 -10.15 -4.89
CA LEU A 17 -3.82 -10.25 -6.15
C LEU A 17 -3.32 -11.45 -6.97
N PRO A 18 -4.19 -12.41 -7.27
CA PRO A 18 -5.58 -12.56 -6.80
C PRO A 18 -5.67 -12.84 -5.30
N LEU A 19 -6.86 -12.67 -4.71
CA LEU A 19 -7.08 -12.97 -3.29
C LEU A 19 -6.82 -14.46 -3.05
N PRO A 20 -5.90 -14.84 -2.15
CA PRO A 20 -5.54 -16.22 -1.93
C PRO A 20 -6.65 -16.97 -1.18
N LYS A 21 -6.72 -18.27 -1.40
CA LYS A 21 -7.73 -19.16 -0.76
C LYS A 21 -7.65 -19.20 0.77
N GLU A 22 -6.51 -18.84 1.32
CA GLU A 22 -6.25 -18.76 2.76
C GLU A 22 -7.05 -17.64 3.42
N ILE A 23 -7.35 -16.54 2.71
CA ILE A 23 -8.21 -15.45 3.18
C ILE A 23 -9.64 -15.81 2.86
N ARG A 24 -10.43 -16.10 3.90
CA ARG A 24 -11.82 -16.54 3.77
C ARG A 24 -12.80 -15.39 3.73
N LYS A 25 -12.51 -14.32 4.47
CA LYS A 25 -13.37 -13.16 4.57
C LYS A 25 -12.55 -11.96 5.04
N ILE A 26 -12.80 -10.81 4.48
CA ILE A 26 -12.36 -9.53 5.02
C ILE A 26 -13.49 -9.01 5.90
N ASP A 27 -13.25 -8.93 7.20
CA ASP A 27 -14.25 -8.56 8.20
C ASP A 27 -14.35 -7.05 8.35
N SER A 28 -13.22 -6.34 8.30
CA SER A 28 -13.18 -4.89 8.31
C SER A 28 -12.00 -4.33 7.52
N TYR A 29 -12.17 -3.11 7.03
CA TYR A 29 -11.13 -2.32 6.41
C TYR A 29 -11.28 -0.86 6.85
N ALA A 30 -10.19 -0.28 7.32
CA ALA A 30 -10.10 1.13 7.66
C ALA A 30 -8.88 1.75 6.97
N PRO A 31 -9.06 2.72 6.06
CA PRO A 31 -7.96 3.51 5.56
C PRO A 31 -7.39 4.33 6.72
N GLY A 32 -6.08 4.27 6.90
CA GLY A 32 -5.41 5.16 7.83
C GLY A 32 -5.34 6.59 7.28
N ILE A 33 -5.09 7.57 8.14
CA ILE A 33 -4.74 8.91 7.67
C ILE A 33 -3.43 8.80 6.91
N ALA A 34 -3.47 9.09 5.61
CA ALA A 34 -2.33 8.99 4.71
C ALA A 34 -2.26 10.27 3.89
N ILE A 35 -1.25 11.08 4.17
CA ILE A 35 -1.04 12.40 3.55
C ILE A 35 0.00 12.26 2.45
N SER A 36 -0.11 13.05 1.41
CA SER A 36 0.90 13.20 0.36
C SER A 36 1.17 14.65 0.04
N ILE A 37 2.43 14.95 -0.25
CA ILE A 37 2.89 16.24 -0.77
C ILE A 37 3.82 15.94 -1.95
N GLU A 38 3.62 16.61 -3.07
CA GLU A 38 4.41 16.45 -4.29
C GLU A 38 4.83 17.80 -4.85
N GLY A 39 6.09 17.93 -5.20
CA GLY A 39 6.57 18.96 -6.10
C GLY A 39 6.79 18.37 -7.49
N ASN A 40 6.38 19.06 -8.55
CA ASN A 40 6.52 18.54 -9.90
C ASN A 40 6.87 19.62 -10.94
N ALA A 41 7.42 19.15 -12.06
CA ALA A 41 7.74 19.94 -13.22
C ALA A 41 7.19 19.27 -14.48
N THR A 42 6.46 20.01 -15.27
CA THR A 42 5.87 19.54 -16.52
C THR A 42 6.51 20.26 -17.70
N LYS A 43 6.94 19.50 -18.70
CA LYS A 43 7.37 20.01 -20.00
C LYS A 43 6.31 19.66 -21.04
N TRP A 44 5.74 20.69 -21.69
CA TRP A 44 4.83 20.52 -22.80
C TRP A 44 5.62 20.48 -24.11
N PHE A 45 5.37 19.48 -24.94
CA PHE A 45 6.00 19.29 -26.24
C PHE A 45 5.16 19.93 -27.36
N ASP A 46 3.85 19.89 -27.20
CA ASP A 46 2.84 20.49 -28.05
C ASP A 46 1.63 20.96 -27.20
N PRO A 47 0.57 21.57 -27.80
CA PRO A 47 -0.59 22.04 -27.02
C PRO A 47 -1.35 20.99 -26.23
N LYS A 48 -1.17 19.69 -26.54
CA LYS A 48 -1.90 18.57 -25.91
C LYS A 48 -1.00 17.64 -25.11
N TRP A 49 0.23 17.39 -25.55
CA TRP A 49 1.12 16.39 -24.97
C TRP A 49 2.25 17.02 -24.17
N GLY A 50 2.52 16.43 -23.04
CA GLY A 50 3.65 16.79 -22.17
C GLY A 50 4.09 15.63 -21.30
N MET A 51 5.11 15.87 -20.51
CA MET A 51 5.64 14.92 -19.53
C MET A 51 5.84 15.63 -18.21
N THR A 52 5.45 14.99 -17.12
CA THR A 52 5.68 15.45 -15.74
C THR A 52 6.64 14.50 -15.03
N VAL A 53 7.58 15.10 -14.32
CA VAL A 53 8.40 14.42 -13.32
C VAL A 53 8.12 15.07 -11.98
N GLY A 54 7.90 14.27 -10.94
CA GLY A 54 7.61 14.74 -9.60
C GLY A 54 8.51 14.10 -8.54
N VAL A 55 8.48 14.70 -7.36
CA VAL A 55 9.01 14.13 -6.11
C VAL A 55 7.89 14.22 -5.09
N ARG A 56 7.44 13.07 -4.60
CA ARG A 56 6.31 12.92 -3.67
C ARG A 56 6.76 12.27 -2.38
N LEU A 57 6.42 12.90 -1.27
CA LEU A 57 6.42 12.26 0.04
C LEU A 57 4.99 11.80 0.34
N GLU A 58 4.80 10.52 0.60
CA GLU A 58 3.46 9.95 0.82
C GLU A 58 3.47 8.87 1.90
N ASN A 59 2.36 8.83 2.65
CA ASN A 59 2.05 7.73 3.54
C ASN A 59 1.07 6.78 2.86
N LYS A 60 1.27 5.48 3.09
CA LYS A 60 0.39 4.40 2.64
C LYS A 60 0.00 3.57 3.85
N ASN A 61 -1.15 3.88 4.43
CA ASN A 61 -1.62 3.31 5.69
C ASN A 61 -2.92 2.55 5.46
N MET A 62 -3.07 1.44 6.17
CA MET A 62 -4.33 0.70 6.27
C MET A 62 -4.36 -0.12 7.55
N THR A 63 -5.58 -0.43 7.99
CA THR A 63 -5.85 -1.48 8.99
C THR A 63 -6.91 -2.40 8.43
N THR A 64 -6.67 -3.71 8.45
CA THR A 64 -7.63 -4.72 8.01
C THR A 64 -7.81 -5.77 9.07
N GLU A 65 -9.02 -6.30 9.18
CA GLU A 65 -9.31 -7.52 9.91
C GLU A 65 -9.85 -8.55 8.92
N ALA A 66 -9.36 -9.76 9.03
CA ALA A 66 -9.75 -10.84 8.15
C ALA A 66 -9.83 -12.16 8.90
N THR A 67 -10.73 -13.03 8.47
CA THR A 67 -10.78 -14.43 8.87
C THR A 67 -10.01 -15.26 7.87
N VAL A 68 -9.02 -16.00 8.35
CA VAL A 68 -8.12 -16.81 7.51
C VAL A 68 -8.14 -18.28 7.91
N LYS A 69 -7.73 -19.15 6.99
CA LYS A 69 -7.56 -20.59 7.23
C LYS A 69 -6.26 -21.08 6.61
N ASN A 70 -5.46 -21.78 7.40
CA ASN A 70 -4.15 -22.31 7.00
C ASN A 70 -3.21 -21.24 6.43
N TYR A 71 -3.25 -20.06 7.05
CA TYR A 71 -2.44 -18.91 6.66
C TYR A 71 -1.03 -19.04 7.28
N GLY A 72 0.01 -19.03 6.44
CA GLY A 72 1.41 -19.07 6.90
C GLY A 72 1.73 -17.87 7.79
N MET A 73 2.17 -18.12 9.01
CA MET A 73 2.38 -17.09 10.04
C MET A 73 3.57 -17.43 10.92
N LYS A 74 4.29 -16.38 11.32
CA LYS A 74 5.24 -16.39 12.41
C LYS A 74 4.72 -15.44 13.48
N ILE A 75 4.37 -15.95 14.64
CA ILE A 75 3.78 -15.19 15.73
C ILE A 75 4.66 -15.23 16.99
N ILE A 76 4.53 -14.20 17.80
CA ILE A 76 5.17 -14.08 19.11
C ILE A 76 4.08 -14.21 20.15
N ASN A 77 4.17 -15.23 20.99
CA ASN A 77 3.22 -15.43 22.09
C ASN A 77 3.48 -14.45 23.25
N THR A 78 2.56 -14.37 24.19
CA THR A 78 2.66 -13.49 25.37
C THR A 78 3.89 -13.73 26.24
N ASN A 79 4.52 -14.89 26.14
CA ASN A 79 5.74 -15.26 26.88
C ASN A 79 7.03 -14.98 26.08
N GLY A 80 6.93 -14.29 24.91
CA GLY A 80 8.07 -13.95 24.05
C GLY A 80 8.58 -15.10 23.18
N GLY A 81 7.94 -16.26 23.19
CA GLY A 81 8.29 -17.40 22.34
C GLY A 81 7.81 -17.19 20.90
N GLU A 82 8.68 -17.45 19.92
CA GLU A 82 8.30 -17.45 18.50
C GLU A 82 7.72 -18.79 18.09
N LEU A 83 6.60 -18.77 17.38
CA LEU A 83 5.95 -19.94 16.81
C LEU A 83 5.69 -19.68 15.32
N GLN A 84 6.14 -20.60 14.47
CA GLN A 84 5.88 -20.58 13.05
C GLN A 84 4.99 -21.76 12.67
N GLY A 85 3.99 -21.51 11.81
CA GLY A 85 3.06 -22.54 11.39
C GLY A 85 1.91 -21.98 10.56
N LEU A 86 0.78 -22.70 10.58
CA LEU A 86 -0.43 -22.37 9.84
C LEU A 86 -1.51 -21.88 10.80
N TRP A 87 -1.87 -20.61 10.64
CA TRP A 87 -2.91 -19.97 11.43
C TRP A 87 -4.30 -20.17 10.83
N THR A 88 -5.27 -20.43 11.69
CA THR A 88 -6.71 -20.42 11.34
C THR A 88 -7.45 -19.63 12.41
N GLY A 89 -8.10 -18.53 12.04
CA GLY A 89 -8.79 -17.63 12.96
C GLY A 89 -8.76 -16.18 12.46
N GLY A 90 -8.96 -15.25 13.39
CA GLY A 90 -8.92 -13.81 13.12
C GLY A 90 -7.49 -13.29 12.99
N VAL A 91 -7.28 -12.37 12.06
CA VAL A 91 -6.02 -11.66 11.85
C VAL A 91 -6.32 -10.18 11.69
N LYS A 92 -5.67 -9.35 12.50
CA LYS A 92 -5.67 -7.90 12.34
C LYS A 92 -4.31 -7.45 11.86
N THR A 93 -4.28 -6.78 10.71
CA THR A 93 -3.07 -6.27 10.08
C THR A 93 -3.08 -4.76 10.04
N LYS A 94 -2.00 -4.13 10.43
CA LYS A 94 -1.78 -2.70 10.36
C LYS A 94 -0.55 -2.41 9.52
N VAL A 95 -0.76 -1.67 8.45
CA VAL A 95 0.30 -1.17 7.57
C VAL A 95 0.47 0.32 7.79
N LYS A 96 1.71 0.75 8.00
CA LYS A 96 2.10 2.15 8.13
C LYS A 96 3.44 2.35 7.42
N ASN A 97 3.37 2.75 6.17
CA ASN A 97 4.56 2.95 5.35
C ASN A 97 4.65 4.39 4.86
N SER A 98 5.86 4.96 4.88
CA SER A 98 6.17 6.26 4.30
C SER A 98 7.14 6.08 3.15
N TYR A 99 6.86 6.71 2.03
CA TYR A 99 7.63 6.59 0.79
C TYR A 99 8.09 7.93 0.25
N LEU A 100 9.28 7.93 -0.33
CA LEU A 100 9.72 8.91 -1.31
C LEU A 100 9.42 8.33 -2.69
N THR A 101 8.52 8.94 -3.44
CA THR A 101 8.04 8.45 -4.75
C THR A 101 8.41 9.45 -5.84
N ILE A 102 8.90 8.93 -6.95
CA ILE A 102 9.24 9.70 -8.15
C ILE A 102 8.34 9.20 -9.29
N PRO A 103 7.21 9.86 -9.57
CA PRO A 103 6.40 9.60 -10.74
C PRO A 103 7.03 10.24 -11.98
N VAL A 104 6.95 9.53 -13.11
CA VAL A 104 7.30 10.02 -14.44
C VAL A 104 6.12 9.69 -15.35
N VAL A 105 5.32 10.70 -15.68
CA VAL A 105 4.05 10.46 -16.36
C VAL A 105 3.92 11.30 -17.63
N ALA A 106 3.40 10.68 -18.69
CA ALA A 106 2.94 11.39 -19.87
C ALA A 106 1.60 12.06 -19.56
N ASN A 107 1.43 13.27 -20.05
CA ASN A 107 0.21 14.05 -19.88
C ASN A 107 -0.50 14.25 -21.21
N TYR A 108 -1.82 14.19 -21.17
CA TYR A 108 -2.66 14.52 -22.30
C TYR A 108 -3.76 15.50 -21.91
N LYS A 109 -3.80 16.68 -22.53
CA LYS A 109 -4.88 17.67 -22.36
C LYS A 109 -6.08 17.27 -23.20
N ILE A 110 -7.13 16.75 -22.57
CA ILE A 110 -8.41 16.50 -23.22
C ILE A 110 -9.08 17.82 -23.59
N SER A 111 -9.00 18.79 -22.68
CA SER A 111 -9.56 20.12 -22.85
C SER A 111 -8.71 21.17 -22.13
N LYS A 112 -9.14 22.44 -22.17
CA LYS A 112 -8.49 23.53 -21.40
C LYS A 112 -8.53 23.31 -19.88
N ARG A 113 -9.45 22.46 -19.38
CA ARG A 113 -9.65 22.21 -17.95
C ARG A 113 -9.29 20.79 -17.52
N TRP A 114 -9.23 19.83 -18.43
CA TRP A 114 -9.01 18.43 -18.11
C TRP A 114 -7.70 17.92 -18.69
N LYS A 115 -6.92 17.30 -17.82
CA LYS A 115 -5.66 16.63 -18.14
C LYS A 115 -5.69 15.21 -17.61
N LEU A 116 -5.30 14.25 -18.42
CA LEU A 116 -4.99 12.89 -18.01
C LEU A 116 -3.50 12.71 -17.92
N SER A 117 -3.07 11.81 -17.07
CA SER A 117 -1.67 11.42 -16.91
C SER A 117 -1.55 9.91 -16.75
N ALA A 118 -0.51 9.33 -17.34
CA ALA A 118 -0.19 7.92 -17.19
C ALA A 118 1.31 7.71 -17.29
N GLY A 119 1.87 6.83 -16.47
CA GLY A 119 3.28 6.47 -16.53
C GLY A 119 3.76 5.66 -15.34
N PRO A 120 5.04 5.27 -15.36
CA PRO A 120 5.66 4.56 -14.25
C PRO A 120 5.96 5.48 -13.06
N TYR A 121 6.12 4.86 -11.91
CA TYR A 121 6.73 5.46 -10.73
C TYR A 121 7.69 4.50 -10.06
N ILE A 122 8.64 5.06 -9.33
CA ILE A 122 9.51 4.35 -8.40
C ILE A 122 9.34 4.96 -7.02
N SER A 123 9.39 4.13 -5.98
CA SER A 123 9.26 4.54 -4.59
C SER A 123 10.35 3.91 -3.73
N TYR A 124 10.88 4.70 -2.83
CA TYR A 124 11.80 4.25 -1.79
C TYR A 124 11.11 4.31 -0.44
N LEU A 125 11.13 3.20 0.29
CA LEU A 125 10.53 3.06 1.63
C LEU A 125 11.41 3.75 2.67
N ILE A 126 10.91 4.82 3.28
CA ILE A 126 11.59 5.62 4.32
C ILE A 126 11.26 5.04 5.69
N GLU A 127 9.97 4.91 6.00
CA GLU A 127 9.48 4.30 7.22
C GLU A 127 8.66 3.08 6.88
N ARG A 128 8.81 2.03 7.67
CA ARG A 128 8.21 0.72 7.44
C ARG A 128 7.42 0.27 8.65
N GLY A 129 6.23 -0.26 8.40
CA GLY A 129 5.39 -0.86 9.41
C GLY A 129 4.42 -1.84 8.78
N PHE A 130 4.60 -3.12 9.11
CA PHE A 130 3.69 -4.21 8.77
C PHE A 130 3.60 -5.13 9.97
N SER A 131 2.61 -4.88 10.82
CA SER A 131 2.45 -5.58 12.09
C SER A 131 1.00 -5.86 12.39
N GLY A 132 0.74 -6.67 13.39
CA GLY A 132 -0.60 -6.96 13.83
C GLY A 132 -0.66 -8.00 14.92
N HIS A 133 -1.84 -8.59 15.06
CA HIS A 133 -2.08 -9.68 15.99
C HIS A 133 -3.09 -10.66 15.44
N VAL A 134 -3.05 -11.86 15.97
CA VAL A 134 -3.98 -12.94 15.71
C VAL A 134 -4.82 -13.21 16.94
N TYR A 135 -6.07 -13.58 16.76
CA TYR A 135 -7.04 -13.79 17.84
C TYR A 135 -8.09 -14.83 17.44
N ASP A 136 -8.77 -15.41 18.42
CA ASP A 136 -9.88 -16.35 18.26
C ASP A 136 -9.59 -17.45 17.23
N GLY A 137 -8.53 -18.19 17.46
CA GLY A 137 -8.10 -19.20 16.52
C GLY A 137 -7.08 -20.17 17.07
N HIS A 138 -6.37 -20.81 16.15
CA HIS A 138 -5.30 -21.73 16.50
C HIS A 138 -4.18 -21.75 15.45
N LEU A 139 -2.98 -21.98 15.93
CA LEU A 139 -1.80 -22.26 15.12
C LEU A 139 -1.54 -23.75 15.09
N ARG A 140 -1.26 -24.31 13.92
CA ARG A 140 -0.71 -25.65 13.76
C ARG A 140 0.75 -25.58 13.37
N THR A 141 1.60 -26.29 14.07
CA THR A 141 3.05 -26.29 13.86
C THR A 141 3.58 -27.73 13.80
N PRO A 142 4.45 -28.08 12.84
CA PRO A 142 4.98 -27.23 11.76
C PRO A 142 4.04 -27.10 10.55
N ASP A 143 3.04 -27.96 10.40
CA ASP A 143 2.14 -28.07 9.25
C ASP A 143 0.68 -28.31 9.67
N GLN A 144 -0.20 -28.60 8.69
CA GLN A 144 -1.64 -28.81 8.91
C GLN A 144 -1.98 -29.99 9.84
N THR A 145 -1.07 -30.95 9.98
CA THR A 145 -1.23 -32.17 10.82
C THR A 145 -0.52 -32.04 12.16
N GLY A 146 0.27 -30.99 12.34
CA GLY A 146 1.07 -30.75 13.52
C GLY A 146 0.28 -30.36 14.77
N SER A 147 1.01 -30.14 15.86
CA SER A 147 0.46 -29.74 17.15
C SER A 147 -0.37 -28.48 17.06
N ARG A 148 -1.48 -28.44 17.80
CA ARG A 148 -2.43 -27.32 17.80
C ARG A 148 -2.24 -26.46 19.05
N VAL A 149 -1.90 -25.18 18.85
CA VAL A 149 -1.87 -24.16 19.90
C VAL A 149 -3.09 -23.26 19.74
N VAL A 150 -3.96 -23.19 20.75
CA VAL A 150 -5.22 -22.46 20.71
C VAL A 150 -5.04 -21.08 21.36
N PHE A 151 -5.64 -20.07 20.74
CA PHE A 151 -5.71 -18.70 21.24
C PHE A 151 -7.19 -18.29 21.28
N SER A 152 -7.70 -17.95 22.46
CA SER A 152 -9.10 -17.56 22.66
C SER A 152 -9.24 -16.49 23.73
N GLY A 153 -10.27 -15.66 23.63
CA GLY A 153 -10.54 -14.59 24.56
C GLY A 153 -9.42 -13.54 24.57
N GLU A 154 -8.82 -13.28 25.72
CA GLU A 154 -7.73 -12.32 25.86
C GLU A 154 -6.36 -12.86 25.37
N SER A 155 -6.29 -14.14 25.04
CA SER A 155 -5.07 -14.74 24.49
C SER A 155 -4.89 -14.35 23.03
N ILE A 156 -4.01 -13.39 22.79
CA ILE A 156 -3.60 -12.92 21.47
C ILE A 156 -2.11 -13.20 21.26
N ALA A 157 -1.70 -13.33 20.01
CA ALA A 157 -0.30 -13.33 19.63
C ALA A 157 -0.04 -12.25 18.60
N THR A 158 1.13 -11.62 18.68
CA THR A 158 1.50 -10.52 17.79
C THR A 158 2.44 -11.00 16.70
N TYR A 159 2.54 -10.24 15.63
CA TYR A 159 3.53 -10.42 14.58
C TYR A 159 4.02 -9.07 14.07
N ASP A 160 5.27 -9.05 13.59
CA ASP A 160 5.87 -7.88 12.96
C ASP A 160 6.77 -8.32 11.82
N PHE A 161 6.40 -7.94 10.60
CA PHE A 161 7.13 -8.21 9.36
C PHE A 161 7.71 -6.94 8.74
N SER A 162 7.80 -5.84 9.49
CA SER A 162 8.29 -4.55 9.02
C SER A 162 9.70 -4.65 8.43
N GLU A 163 10.60 -5.43 9.06
CA GLU A 163 11.97 -5.62 8.59
C GLU A 163 12.07 -6.44 7.29
N ASN A 164 11.00 -7.17 6.95
CA ASN A 164 10.92 -7.99 5.74
C ASN A 164 10.38 -7.22 4.55
N LEU A 165 9.99 -5.94 4.72
CA LEU A 165 9.52 -5.10 3.62
C LEU A 165 10.67 -4.72 2.69
N ARG A 166 10.37 -4.70 1.38
CA ARG A 166 11.27 -4.29 0.32
C ARG A 166 11.42 -2.77 0.31
N LYS A 167 12.65 -2.27 0.22
CA LYS A 167 12.94 -0.83 0.20
C LYS A 167 12.50 -0.17 -1.10
N PHE A 168 12.64 -0.85 -2.25
CA PHE A 168 12.28 -0.32 -3.56
C PHE A 168 10.99 -0.93 -4.07
N GLN A 169 10.10 -0.07 -4.49
CA GLN A 169 8.87 -0.41 -5.17
C GLN A 169 8.76 0.35 -6.48
N TRP A 170 8.12 -0.26 -7.46
CA TRP A 170 7.81 0.37 -8.73
C TRP A 170 6.40 -0.03 -9.17
N GLY A 171 5.83 0.77 -10.03
CA GLY A 171 4.49 0.50 -10.53
C GLY A 171 4.04 1.50 -11.58
N LEU A 172 2.75 1.51 -11.82
CA LEU A 172 2.09 2.42 -12.76
C LEU A 172 1.19 3.40 -12.01
N GLN A 173 1.15 4.62 -12.52
CA GLN A 173 0.26 5.68 -12.08
C GLN A 173 -0.65 6.08 -13.23
N LEU A 174 -1.94 6.19 -12.94
CA LEU A 174 -2.96 6.80 -13.81
C LEU A 174 -3.56 7.98 -13.07
N GLY A 175 -3.63 9.13 -13.69
CA GLY A 175 -4.12 10.34 -13.05
C GLY A 175 -5.08 11.15 -13.90
N GLY A 176 -5.92 11.87 -13.21
CA GLY A 176 -6.79 12.90 -13.78
C GLY A 176 -6.68 14.19 -13.00
N GLU A 177 -6.64 15.30 -13.69
CA GLU A 177 -6.55 16.62 -13.10
C GLU A 177 -7.56 17.56 -13.76
N TRP A 178 -8.31 18.24 -12.92
CA TRP A 178 -9.28 19.24 -13.33
C TRP A 178 -8.85 20.62 -12.84
N ARG A 179 -8.67 21.55 -13.78
CA ARG A 179 -8.35 22.94 -13.47
C ARG A 179 -9.62 23.67 -13.02
N ALA A 180 -9.76 23.84 -11.70
CA ALA A 180 -10.88 24.53 -11.09
C ALA A 180 -10.77 26.06 -11.30
N PHE A 181 -9.58 26.62 -11.06
CA PHE A 181 -9.25 28.04 -11.25
C PHE A 181 -7.92 28.20 -11.97
N LYS A 182 -7.48 29.47 -12.17
CA LYS A 182 -6.26 29.78 -12.94
C LYS A 182 -5.03 28.96 -12.47
N HIS A 183 -4.85 28.82 -11.17
CA HIS A 183 -3.71 28.16 -10.55
C HIS A 183 -4.09 26.94 -9.70
N LEU A 184 -5.38 26.76 -9.42
CA LEU A 184 -5.86 25.68 -8.54
C LEU A 184 -6.42 24.53 -9.36
N ASN A 185 -5.90 23.35 -9.11
CA ASN A 185 -6.33 22.10 -9.71
C ASN A 185 -6.85 21.14 -8.63
N VAL A 186 -7.80 20.31 -9.01
CA VAL A 186 -8.22 19.12 -8.25
C VAL A 186 -7.68 17.91 -8.99
N TYR A 187 -7.08 16.98 -8.29
CA TYR A 187 -6.51 15.79 -8.92
C TYR A 187 -6.92 14.49 -8.21
N ALA A 188 -6.85 13.42 -8.98
CA ALA A 188 -6.97 12.05 -8.50
C ALA A 188 -5.93 11.19 -9.25
N ASP A 189 -5.01 10.59 -8.51
CA ASP A 189 -3.93 9.76 -9.03
C ASP A 189 -4.02 8.35 -8.43
N LEU A 190 -4.31 7.35 -9.26
CA LEU A 190 -4.30 5.93 -8.89
C LEU A 190 -2.89 5.37 -9.10
N THR A 191 -2.31 4.81 -8.06
CA THR A 191 -1.03 4.10 -8.11
C THR A 191 -1.23 2.61 -7.88
N TRP A 192 -0.60 1.79 -8.73
CA TRP A 192 -0.60 0.33 -8.63
C TRP A 192 0.83 -0.18 -8.64
N GLY A 193 1.26 -0.73 -7.50
CA GLY A 193 2.57 -1.36 -7.37
C GLY A 193 2.62 -2.69 -8.10
N MET A 194 3.70 -2.92 -8.85
CA MET A 194 3.87 -4.10 -9.72
C MET A 194 4.82 -5.14 -9.13
N ASN A 195 5.46 -4.84 -8.01
CA ASN A 195 6.29 -5.80 -7.29
C ASN A 195 5.76 -6.05 -5.89
N ASP A 196 6.06 -7.25 -5.38
CA ASP A 196 5.73 -7.64 -4.01
C ASP A 196 6.35 -6.68 -3.00
N ILE A 197 5.60 -6.35 -1.94
CA ILE A 197 6.09 -5.51 -0.83
C ILE A 197 7.14 -6.21 0.01
N PHE A 198 7.17 -7.54 0.02
CA PHE A 198 8.12 -8.32 0.80
C PHE A 198 9.41 -8.62 0.03
N LYS A 199 10.49 -8.83 0.76
CA LYS A 199 11.77 -9.31 0.22
C LYS A 199 11.61 -10.74 -0.32
N LYS A 200 12.47 -11.11 -1.27
CA LYS A 200 12.42 -12.44 -1.91
C LYS A 200 12.75 -13.62 -0.97
N ASP A 201 13.50 -13.35 0.08
CA ASP A 201 13.91 -14.28 1.11
C ASP A 201 12.89 -14.44 2.26
N PHE A 202 11.80 -13.71 2.18
CA PHE A 202 10.69 -13.81 3.14
C PHE A 202 9.65 -14.79 2.60
N ASP A 203 9.53 -15.94 3.25
CA ASP A 203 8.68 -17.07 2.85
C ASP A 203 7.51 -17.36 3.81
N THR A 204 7.42 -16.62 4.91
CA THR A 204 6.38 -16.79 5.92
C THR A 204 4.98 -16.57 5.35
N ILE A 205 4.82 -15.55 4.51
CA ILE A 205 3.59 -15.31 3.73
C ILE A 205 3.81 -15.85 2.33
N SER A 206 2.98 -16.80 1.91
CA SER A 206 3.16 -17.57 0.67
C SER A 206 2.66 -16.89 -0.61
N PHE A 207 2.16 -15.67 -0.52
CA PHE A 207 1.62 -14.91 -1.66
C PHE A 207 2.16 -13.48 -1.68
N ALA A 208 2.28 -12.92 -2.89
CA ALA A 208 2.72 -11.56 -3.10
C ALA A 208 1.61 -10.55 -2.75
N MET A 209 2.01 -9.41 -2.17
CA MET A 209 1.10 -8.31 -1.85
C MET A 209 1.51 -7.05 -2.60
N TYR A 210 0.52 -6.34 -3.13
CA TYR A 210 0.72 -5.16 -3.99
C TYR A 210 0.03 -3.93 -3.40
N PRO A 211 0.72 -2.78 -3.33
CA PRO A 211 0.10 -1.53 -2.90
C PRO A 211 -0.75 -0.94 -4.02
N ILE A 212 -2.02 -0.66 -3.74
CA ILE A 212 -2.96 0.01 -4.64
C ILE A 212 -3.59 1.15 -3.86
N TYR A 213 -3.30 2.39 -4.29
CA TYR A 213 -3.75 3.59 -3.59
C TYR A 213 -4.24 4.63 -4.56
N LEU A 214 -5.35 5.26 -4.21
CA LEU A 214 -5.88 6.46 -4.85
C LEU A 214 -5.49 7.68 -4.02
N ASN A 215 -4.76 8.60 -4.61
CA ASN A 215 -4.39 9.87 -4.01
C ASN A 215 -5.28 10.97 -4.58
N ILE A 216 -6.00 11.68 -3.72
CA ILE A 216 -6.93 12.75 -4.11
C ILE A 216 -6.54 14.02 -3.37
N GLY A 217 -6.55 15.14 -4.06
CA GLY A 217 -6.19 16.39 -3.43
C GLY A 217 -6.26 17.60 -4.36
N PHE A 218 -5.53 18.61 -3.95
CA PHE A 218 -5.43 19.88 -4.65
C PHE A 218 -4.00 20.10 -5.13
N GLY A 219 -3.89 20.73 -6.30
CA GLY A 219 -2.63 21.17 -6.87
C GLY A 219 -2.64 22.66 -7.15
N TYR A 220 -1.47 23.27 -7.03
CA TYR A 220 -1.24 24.65 -7.44
C TYR A 220 -0.19 24.68 -8.56
N ALA A 221 -0.51 25.31 -9.66
CA ALA A 221 0.38 25.52 -10.79
C ALA A 221 0.86 26.99 -10.81
N PHE A 222 2.16 27.18 -10.88
CA PHE A 222 2.82 28.49 -10.90
C PHE A 222 2.76 29.14 -12.27
#